data_4ce432f622ddf6296d31805564302a7c
#
_entry.id   4ce432f622ddf6296d31805564302a7c
#
_cell.length_a   1.000
_cell.length_b   1.000
_cell.length_c   1.000
_cell.angle_alpha   90.00
_cell.angle_beta   90.00
_cell.angle_gamma   90.00
#
_symmetry.space_group_name_H-M   'P 1'
#
loop_
_entity.id
_entity.type
_entity.pdbx_description
1 polymer ?
#
loop_
_entity_poly.entity_id
_entity_poly.type
_entity_poly.pdbx_seq_one_letter_code
_entity_poly.pdbx_strand_id
1 'polypeptide(L)'
;NVARAPDWVAFAAKIQGNASDGVLAYSVDASAEGGTGQAGSFGIIFQNVFGKPEAWVEQAVIIICGLMMLAAAVVMFLKGVALSRAAAASRKFLIAYGALGAKEGEQDLGSLYAARREFGDSPLWRVYHVGVDEVQKRLSPAVGADAAGVDAKAMASIRAAMDAAMVREGQRLNSQLVLLTIAISGGPFIGLFGTVVGVMVTFAAIAATGDVNIAAIAPGMAAALLATVAGLGVAIPSLFGYNWLGSRAKEQVADMRVFADELIARFDEEYGA
;
A
#
# COMPACT_ATOMS: atom_id res chain seq x y z
N ASN A 1 17.88 13.18 49.94
CA ASN A 1 16.86 12.79 50.92
C ASN A 1 16.23 14.05 51.51
N VAL A 2 15.26 14.64 50.83
CA VAL A 2 14.42 15.69 51.38
C VAL A 2 13.28 14.96 52.08
N ALA A 3 13.28 14.97 53.41
CA ALA A 3 12.16 14.48 54.21
C ALA A 3 10.93 15.32 53.86
N ARG A 4 9.98 14.72 53.17
CA ARG A 4 8.72 15.37 52.86
C ARG A 4 7.91 15.54 54.14
N ALA A 5 7.34 16.73 54.33
CA ALA A 5 6.56 17.05 55.54
C ALA A 5 5.40 16.03 55.69
N PRO A 6 5.08 15.64 56.96
CA PRO A 6 3.99 14.71 57.23
C PRO A 6 2.67 15.07 56.58
N ASP A 7 2.39 16.35 56.47
CA ASP A 7 1.17 16.89 55.84
C ASP A 7 1.08 16.60 54.35
N TRP A 8 2.22 16.52 53.65
CA TRP A 8 2.24 16.17 52.23
C TRP A 8 1.92 14.69 52.03
N VAL A 9 2.37 13.80 52.91
CA VAL A 9 2.06 12.37 52.84
C VAL A 9 0.58 12.12 53.13
N ALA A 10 0.00 12.87 54.11
CA ALA A 10 -1.43 12.80 54.41
C ALA A 10 -2.29 13.36 53.24
N PHE A 11 -1.85 14.43 52.60
CA PHE A 11 -2.50 15.01 51.44
C PHE A 11 -2.44 14.08 50.22
N ALA A 12 -1.26 13.48 49.96
CA ALA A 12 -1.07 12.51 48.87
C ALA A 12 -1.91 11.24 49.08
N ALA A 13 -1.99 10.72 50.32
CA ALA A 13 -2.82 9.59 50.65
C ALA A 13 -4.32 9.88 50.48
N LYS A 14 -4.75 11.12 50.82
CA LYS A 14 -6.12 11.55 50.66
C LYS A 14 -6.54 11.71 49.18
N ILE A 15 -5.61 12.19 48.32
CA ILE A 15 -5.82 12.24 46.88
C ILE A 15 -5.84 10.84 46.26
N GLN A 16 -4.93 9.95 46.70
CA GLN A 16 -4.91 8.58 46.22
C GLN A 16 -6.11 7.76 46.69
N GLY A 17 -6.58 7.98 47.94
CA GLY A 17 -7.80 7.34 48.45
C GLY A 17 -9.04 7.76 47.67
N ASN A 18 -9.24 9.06 47.44
CA ASN A 18 -10.37 9.54 46.63
C ASN A 18 -10.27 9.16 45.16
N ALA A 19 -9.06 9.06 44.61
CA ALA A 19 -8.86 8.60 43.24
C ALA A 19 -9.13 7.10 43.10
N SER A 20 -8.77 6.28 44.09
CA SER A 20 -9.05 4.84 44.08
C SER A 20 -10.54 4.54 44.21
N ASP A 21 -11.26 5.28 45.03
CA ASP A 21 -12.70 5.10 45.20
C ASP A 21 -13.47 5.53 43.94
N GLY A 22 -13.05 6.62 43.30
CA GLY A 22 -13.61 7.08 42.02
C GLY A 22 -13.31 6.12 40.86
N VAL A 23 -12.09 5.59 40.78
CA VAL A 23 -11.68 4.62 39.76
C VAL A 23 -12.33 3.25 40.00
N LEU A 24 -12.43 2.83 41.26
CA LEU A 24 -13.13 1.58 41.63
C LEU A 24 -14.62 1.67 41.40
N ALA A 25 -15.28 2.80 41.72
CA ALA A 25 -16.68 3.01 41.40
C ALA A 25 -16.94 2.96 39.88
N TYR A 26 -16.05 3.56 39.07
CA TYR A 26 -16.15 3.51 37.61
C TYR A 26 -15.91 2.10 37.06
N SER A 27 -15.03 1.33 37.67
CA SER A 27 -14.76 -0.07 37.27
C SER A 27 -15.84 -1.03 37.76
N VAL A 28 -16.48 -0.76 38.93
CA VAL A 28 -17.55 -1.61 39.47
C VAL A 28 -18.86 -1.42 38.67
N ASP A 29 -19.18 -0.19 38.27
CA ASP A 29 -20.33 0.05 37.39
C ASP A 29 -20.15 -0.55 36.00
N ALA A 30 -18.91 -0.55 35.47
CA ALA A 30 -18.58 -1.20 34.20
C ALA A 30 -18.60 -2.75 34.28
N SER A 31 -18.42 -3.32 35.49
CA SER A 31 -18.45 -4.77 35.71
C SER A 31 -19.85 -5.31 36.11
N ALA A 32 -20.76 -4.44 36.50
CA ALA A 32 -22.14 -4.83 36.86
C ALA A 32 -23.05 -5.01 35.63
N GLU A 33 -22.70 -4.42 34.49
CA GLU A 33 -23.36 -4.71 33.22
C GLU A 33 -22.50 -5.70 32.39
N GLY A 34 -22.89 -6.95 32.48
CA GLY A 34 -22.24 -8.11 31.87
C GLY A 34 -21.48 -7.92 30.58
N GLY A 35 -20.21 -8.13 30.64
CA GLY A 35 -19.48 -8.81 29.58
C GLY A 35 -19.17 -8.08 28.25
N THR A 36 -19.16 -6.72 28.20
CA THR A 36 -18.83 -5.97 26.95
C THR A 36 -17.74 -4.89 27.13
N GLY A 37 -16.72 -5.18 27.94
CA GLY A 37 -15.81 -4.20 28.53
C GLY A 37 -15.04 -3.25 27.59
N GLN A 38 -14.66 -3.62 26.39
CA GLN A 38 -14.00 -2.69 25.44
C GLN A 38 -14.88 -2.35 24.23
N ALA A 39 -15.67 -3.28 23.76
CA ALA A 39 -16.60 -3.03 22.64
C ALA A 39 -17.70 -2.04 23.03
N GLY A 40 -18.17 -2.04 24.30
CA GLY A 40 -19.14 -1.09 24.81
C GLY A 40 -18.63 0.36 24.85
N SER A 41 -17.37 0.57 25.26
CA SER A 41 -16.76 1.91 25.33
C SER A 41 -16.60 2.53 23.94
N PHE A 42 -16.16 1.74 22.95
CA PHE A 42 -16.10 2.20 21.56
C PHE A 42 -17.49 2.48 20.97
N GLY A 43 -18.49 1.64 21.31
CA GLY A 43 -19.88 1.86 20.89
C GLY A 43 -20.46 3.17 21.42
N ILE A 44 -20.21 3.51 22.67
CA ILE A 44 -20.66 4.77 23.28
C ILE A 44 -19.98 5.97 22.63
N ILE A 45 -18.66 5.89 22.36
CA ILE A 45 -17.93 6.95 21.67
C ILE A 45 -18.48 7.12 20.24
N PHE A 46 -18.69 6.00 19.53
CA PHE A 46 -19.23 6.02 18.18
C PHE A 46 -20.65 6.60 18.14
N GLN A 47 -21.51 6.23 19.08
CA GLN A 47 -22.87 6.76 19.18
C GLN A 47 -22.88 8.26 19.54
N ASN A 48 -21.95 8.73 20.38
CA ASN A 48 -21.80 10.14 20.71
C ASN A 48 -21.27 10.98 19.51
N VAL A 49 -20.40 10.38 18.68
CA VAL A 49 -19.88 11.06 17.47
C VAL A 49 -20.97 11.14 16.41
N PHE A 50 -21.67 10.05 16.11
CA PHE A 50 -22.68 10.00 15.04
C PHE A 50 -24.09 10.48 15.48
N GLY A 51 -24.35 10.58 16.77
CA GLY A 51 -25.65 11.01 17.31
C GLY A 51 -25.84 12.52 17.46
N LYS A 52 -24.75 13.32 17.31
CA LYS A 52 -24.82 14.79 17.50
C LYS A 52 -24.58 15.52 16.19
N PRO A 53 -25.55 16.30 15.68
CA PRO A 53 -25.39 17.06 14.44
C PRO A 53 -24.32 18.16 14.54
N GLU A 54 -23.93 18.56 15.74
CA GLU A 54 -22.90 19.60 15.99
C GLU A 54 -21.47 19.07 15.75
N ALA A 55 -21.25 17.75 15.73
CA ALA A 55 -19.95 17.10 15.51
C ALA A 55 -19.71 16.74 14.02
N TRP A 56 -20.30 17.52 13.09
CA TRP A 56 -20.24 17.18 11.66
C TRP A 56 -18.82 17.15 11.08
N VAL A 57 -17.87 17.91 11.66
CA VAL A 57 -16.47 17.93 11.20
C VAL A 57 -15.78 16.61 11.55
N GLU A 58 -15.89 16.16 12.81
CA GLU A 58 -15.34 14.89 13.26
C GLU A 58 -15.95 13.72 12.50
N GLN A 59 -17.27 13.76 12.26
CA GLN A 59 -17.97 12.77 11.44
C GLN A 59 -17.41 12.73 10.01
N ALA A 60 -17.24 13.89 9.37
CA ALA A 60 -16.68 13.99 8.03
C ALA A 60 -15.26 13.44 7.98
N VAL A 61 -14.41 13.76 8.94
CA VAL A 61 -13.03 13.24 9.03
C VAL A 61 -13.02 11.71 9.16
N ILE A 62 -13.85 11.14 10.04
CA ILE A 62 -13.93 9.69 10.22
C ILE A 62 -14.43 9.00 8.95
N ILE A 63 -15.44 9.57 8.27
CA ILE A 63 -15.96 9.03 7.00
C ILE A 63 -14.88 9.09 5.93
N ILE A 64 -14.16 10.20 5.79
CA ILE A 64 -13.06 10.34 4.83
C ILE A 64 -11.97 9.31 5.11
N CYS A 65 -11.55 9.15 6.36
CA CYS A 65 -10.59 8.11 6.76
C CYS A 65 -11.13 6.70 6.43
N GLY A 66 -12.40 6.42 6.69
CA GLY A 66 -13.02 5.14 6.34
C GLY A 66 -13.01 4.87 4.83
N LEU A 67 -13.34 5.87 4.01
CA LEU A 67 -13.29 5.76 2.55
C LEU A 67 -11.84 5.57 2.05
N MET A 68 -10.88 6.30 2.63
CA MET A 68 -9.46 6.12 2.31
C MET A 68 -8.97 4.72 2.68
N MET A 69 -9.36 4.18 3.83
CA MET A 69 -9.03 2.82 4.26
C MET A 69 -9.60 1.78 3.30
N LEU A 70 -10.87 1.94 2.91
CA LEU A 70 -11.51 1.05 1.93
C LEU A 70 -10.79 1.11 0.58
N ALA A 71 -10.49 2.31 0.07
CA ALA A 71 -9.76 2.49 -1.18
C ALA A 71 -8.36 1.85 -1.11
N ALA A 72 -7.62 2.06 -0.02
CA ALA A 72 -6.31 1.45 0.19
C ALA A 72 -6.40 -0.08 0.24
N ALA A 73 -7.39 -0.65 0.94
CA ALA A 73 -7.61 -2.09 1.03
C ALA A 73 -7.94 -2.70 -0.35
N VAL A 74 -8.80 -2.04 -1.14
CA VAL A 74 -9.14 -2.46 -2.50
C VAL A 74 -7.90 -2.44 -3.40
N VAL A 75 -7.11 -1.36 -3.36
CA VAL A 75 -5.86 -1.26 -4.13
C VAL A 75 -4.88 -2.35 -3.73
N MET A 76 -4.66 -2.59 -2.43
CA MET A 76 -3.78 -3.64 -1.94
C MET A 76 -4.21 -5.01 -2.44
N PHE A 77 -5.50 -5.33 -2.37
CA PHE A 77 -6.04 -6.61 -2.81
C PHE A 77 -5.89 -6.79 -4.34
N LEU A 78 -6.36 -5.83 -5.13
CA LEU A 78 -6.33 -5.91 -6.60
C LEU A 78 -4.88 -5.97 -7.12
N LYS A 79 -3.99 -5.12 -6.58
CA LYS A 79 -2.57 -5.13 -6.95
C LYS A 79 -1.86 -6.40 -6.49
N GLY A 80 -2.14 -6.88 -5.28
CA GLY A 80 -1.60 -8.13 -4.78
C GLY A 80 -1.95 -9.32 -5.68
N VAL A 81 -3.21 -9.42 -6.10
CA VAL A 81 -3.66 -10.44 -7.04
C VAL A 81 -3.02 -10.25 -8.42
N ALA A 82 -2.93 -9.01 -8.94
CA ALA A 82 -2.32 -8.74 -10.23
C ALA A 82 -0.82 -9.11 -10.26
N LEU A 83 -0.06 -8.72 -9.23
CA LEU A 83 1.36 -9.04 -9.10
C LEU A 83 1.61 -10.54 -8.93
N SER A 84 0.77 -11.24 -8.16
CA SER A 84 0.89 -12.69 -7.99
C SER A 84 0.57 -13.46 -9.29
N ARG A 85 -0.44 -13.01 -10.06
CA ARG A 85 -0.74 -13.57 -11.39
C ARG A 85 0.40 -13.31 -12.37
N ALA A 86 0.95 -12.10 -12.41
CA ALA A 86 2.09 -11.76 -13.24
C ALA A 86 3.31 -12.64 -12.92
N ALA A 87 3.63 -12.82 -11.63
CA ALA A 87 4.73 -13.70 -11.19
C ALA A 87 4.49 -15.18 -11.58
N ALA A 88 3.25 -15.67 -11.40
CA ALA A 88 2.91 -17.04 -11.79
C ALA A 88 3.00 -17.25 -13.31
N ALA A 89 2.53 -16.28 -14.11
CA ALA A 89 2.65 -16.31 -15.56
C ALA A 89 4.12 -16.25 -16.01
N SER A 90 4.95 -15.43 -15.35
CA SER A 90 6.37 -15.32 -15.63
C SER A 90 7.12 -16.64 -15.34
N ARG A 91 6.79 -17.32 -14.25
CA ARG A 91 7.38 -18.66 -13.96
C ARG A 91 7.01 -19.69 -15.02
N LYS A 92 5.73 -19.73 -15.45
CA LYS A 92 5.30 -20.62 -16.54
C LYS A 92 6.05 -20.34 -17.83
N PHE A 93 6.20 -19.05 -18.17
CA PHE A 93 6.94 -18.63 -19.34
C PHE A 93 8.42 -19.05 -19.27
N LEU A 94 9.11 -18.85 -18.14
CA LEU A 94 10.51 -19.27 -17.97
C LEU A 94 10.70 -20.77 -18.11
N ILE A 95 9.76 -21.59 -17.62
CA ILE A 95 9.80 -23.05 -17.79
C ILE A 95 9.66 -23.40 -19.27
N ALA A 96 8.73 -22.78 -19.99
CA ALA A 96 8.54 -23.00 -21.42
C ALA A 96 9.76 -22.53 -22.24
N TYR A 97 10.34 -21.36 -21.89
CA TYR A 97 11.54 -20.82 -22.51
C TYR A 97 12.77 -21.71 -22.28
N GLY A 98 12.96 -22.21 -21.05
CA GLY A 98 14.04 -23.15 -20.74
C GLY A 98 13.92 -24.49 -21.47
N ALA A 99 12.68 -24.95 -21.72
CA ALA A 99 12.43 -26.18 -22.47
C ALA A 99 12.81 -26.07 -23.98
N LEU A 100 12.78 -24.85 -24.55
CA LEU A 100 13.27 -24.59 -25.90
C LEU A 100 14.79 -24.71 -25.96
N GLY A 101 15.51 -24.18 -24.95
CA GLY A 101 16.97 -24.25 -24.89
C GLY A 101 17.54 -25.64 -24.68
N ALA A 102 16.72 -26.62 -24.25
CA ALA A 102 17.13 -28.01 -24.04
C ALA A 102 16.97 -28.89 -25.27
N LYS A 103 16.32 -28.48 -26.34
CA LYS A 103 16.16 -29.22 -27.59
C LYS A 103 17.20 -28.79 -28.60
N GLU A 104 18.21 -29.57 -28.81
CA GLU A 104 19.18 -29.41 -29.90
C GLU A 104 18.47 -29.59 -31.23
N GLY A 105 18.44 -28.58 -32.07
CA GLY A 105 17.93 -28.60 -33.44
C GLY A 105 16.64 -27.79 -33.64
N GLU A 106 16.73 -26.83 -34.54
CA GLU A 106 15.61 -26.01 -35.07
C GLU A 106 14.75 -25.35 -33.97
N GLN A 107 15.38 -24.41 -33.24
CA GLN A 107 14.71 -23.65 -32.18
C GLN A 107 13.99 -22.47 -32.81
N ASP A 108 12.72 -22.69 -33.14
CA ASP A 108 11.87 -21.58 -33.56
C ASP A 108 11.53 -20.69 -32.35
N LEU A 109 12.37 -19.66 -32.12
CA LEU A 109 12.05 -18.59 -31.16
C LEU A 109 10.66 -17.99 -31.42
N GLY A 110 10.13 -18.13 -32.63
CA GLY A 110 8.78 -17.74 -32.98
C GLY A 110 7.68 -18.59 -32.35
N SER A 111 7.98 -19.83 -31.91
CA SER A 111 6.97 -20.72 -31.31
C SER A 111 6.29 -20.13 -30.07
N LEU A 112 7.06 -19.49 -29.16
CA LEU A 112 6.54 -18.79 -28.00
C LEU A 112 5.97 -17.39 -28.33
N TYR A 113 6.38 -16.82 -29.47
CA TYR A 113 5.85 -15.54 -29.92
C TYR A 113 4.34 -15.58 -30.16
N ALA A 114 3.82 -16.67 -30.75
CA ALA A 114 2.40 -16.87 -31.01
C ALA A 114 1.57 -17.17 -29.76
N ALA A 115 2.21 -17.56 -28.65
CA ALA A 115 1.52 -18.01 -27.43
C ALA A 115 0.99 -16.88 -26.53
N ARG A 116 0.53 -15.78 -27.12
CA ARG A 116 0.00 -14.59 -26.41
C ARG A 116 -1.14 -14.91 -25.45
N ARG A 117 -1.99 -15.88 -25.79
CA ARG A 117 -3.13 -16.25 -24.93
C ARG A 117 -2.69 -16.91 -23.63
N GLU A 118 -1.56 -17.59 -23.63
CA GLU A 118 -1.05 -18.34 -22.49
C GLU A 118 -0.17 -17.49 -21.58
N PHE A 119 0.67 -16.63 -22.16
CA PHE A 119 1.69 -15.87 -21.43
C PHE A 119 1.46 -14.36 -21.41
N GLY A 120 0.35 -13.85 -21.94
CA GLY A 120 0.07 -12.41 -22.08
C GLY A 120 0.08 -11.61 -20.76
N ASP A 121 -0.17 -12.26 -19.62
CA ASP A 121 -0.09 -11.66 -18.28
C ASP A 121 1.35 -11.58 -17.76
N SER A 122 2.31 -12.29 -18.40
CA SER A 122 3.72 -12.29 -18.00
C SER A 122 4.44 -11.02 -18.47
N PRO A 123 5.04 -10.23 -17.58
CA PRO A 123 5.93 -9.14 -17.95
C PRO A 123 7.14 -9.62 -18.76
N LEU A 124 7.69 -10.79 -18.44
CA LEU A 124 8.81 -11.39 -19.16
C LEU A 124 8.45 -11.74 -20.60
N TRP A 125 7.28 -12.32 -20.83
CA TRP A 125 6.82 -12.62 -22.18
C TRP A 125 6.66 -11.34 -23.02
N ARG A 126 6.19 -10.23 -22.41
CA ARG A 126 6.06 -8.96 -23.14
C ARG A 126 7.41 -8.37 -23.56
N VAL A 127 8.43 -8.49 -22.71
CA VAL A 127 9.80 -8.09 -23.07
C VAL A 127 10.36 -8.99 -24.16
N TYR A 128 10.19 -10.31 -24.04
CA TYR A 128 10.54 -11.30 -25.05
C TYR A 128 9.89 -10.98 -26.40
N HIS A 129 8.57 -10.75 -26.40
CA HIS A 129 7.81 -10.43 -27.62
C HIS A 129 8.37 -9.20 -28.34
N VAL A 130 8.74 -8.15 -27.62
CA VAL A 130 9.35 -6.94 -28.21
C VAL A 130 10.72 -7.26 -28.80
N GLY A 131 11.53 -8.06 -28.11
CA GLY A 131 12.84 -8.48 -28.61
C GLY A 131 12.74 -9.27 -29.92
N VAL A 132 11.91 -10.31 -29.93
CA VAL A 132 11.68 -11.15 -31.12
C VAL A 132 11.07 -10.37 -32.26
N ASP A 133 10.07 -9.50 -32.02
CA ASP A 133 9.46 -8.66 -33.03
C ASP A 133 10.51 -7.73 -33.70
N GLU A 134 11.44 -7.21 -32.92
CA GLU A 134 12.48 -6.34 -33.43
C GLU A 134 13.56 -7.09 -34.24
N VAL A 135 13.89 -8.33 -33.84
CA VAL A 135 14.76 -9.23 -34.62
C VAL A 135 14.08 -9.62 -35.93
N GLN A 136 12.82 -10.06 -35.90
CA GLN A 136 12.09 -10.46 -37.10
C GLN A 136 11.96 -9.34 -38.13
N LYS A 137 11.74 -8.10 -37.69
CA LYS A 137 11.71 -6.93 -38.59
C LYS A 137 13.01 -6.74 -39.36
N ARG A 138 14.16 -7.08 -38.78
CA ARG A 138 15.47 -6.94 -39.41
C ARG A 138 15.86 -8.12 -40.26
N LEU A 139 15.42 -9.31 -39.91
CA LEU A 139 15.62 -10.53 -40.69
C LEU A 139 14.65 -10.62 -41.89
N SER A 140 13.59 -9.79 -41.92
CA SER A 140 12.61 -9.81 -43.01
C SER A 140 13.22 -9.29 -44.32
N PRO A 141 13.12 -10.06 -45.44
CA PRO A 141 13.74 -9.71 -46.72
C PRO A 141 13.24 -8.40 -47.39
N ALA A 142 12.19 -7.80 -46.82
CA ALA A 142 11.64 -6.52 -47.29
C ALA A 142 12.57 -5.32 -47.04
N VAL A 143 13.65 -5.44 -46.27
CA VAL A 143 14.58 -4.36 -45.92
C VAL A 143 15.86 -4.38 -46.77
N GLY A 144 16.00 -5.30 -47.76
CA GLY A 144 17.11 -5.31 -48.69
C GLY A 144 18.48 -5.67 -48.07
N ALA A 145 18.49 -6.38 -46.97
CA ALA A 145 19.67 -6.91 -46.36
C ALA A 145 20.08 -8.20 -47.11
N ASP A 146 21.21 -8.16 -47.80
CA ASP A 146 22.00 -9.36 -48.08
C ASP A 146 22.13 -10.14 -46.78
N ALA A 147 22.17 -11.45 -46.85
CA ALA A 147 22.14 -12.41 -45.73
C ALA A 147 23.34 -12.32 -44.74
N ALA A 148 23.80 -11.16 -44.44
CA ALA A 148 24.77 -10.84 -43.39
C ALA A 148 23.98 -10.54 -42.13
N GLY A 149 24.16 -11.35 -41.07
CA GLY A 149 23.46 -11.33 -39.76
C GLY A 149 23.17 -9.93 -39.19
N VAL A 150 22.69 -9.91 -37.98
CA VAL A 150 22.32 -8.66 -37.27
C VAL A 150 23.60 -7.91 -36.88
N ASP A 151 23.89 -6.76 -37.50
CA ASP A 151 25.07 -5.97 -37.17
C ASP A 151 25.01 -5.40 -35.73
N ALA A 152 26.14 -4.97 -35.18
CA ALA A 152 26.23 -4.43 -33.81
C ALA A 152 25.33 -3.21 -33.61
N LYS A 153 25.02 -2.42 -34.62
CA LYS A 153 24.12 -1.28 -34.57
C LYS A 153 22.66 -1.73 -34.47
N ALA A 154 22.30 -2.79 -35.18
CA ALA A 154 20.97 -3.39 -35.08
C ALA A 154 20.77 -4.06 -33.72
N MET A 155 21.79 -4.76 -33.19
CA MET A 155 21.75 -5.32 -31.83
C MET A 155 21.58 -4.26 -30.75
N ALA A 156 22.28 -3.13 -30.85
CA ALA A 156 22.09 -1.99 -29.93
C ALA A 156 20.67 -1.43 -29.98
N SER A 157 20.03 -1.43 -31.14
CA SER A 157 18.65 -0.98 -31.31
C SER A 157 17.64 -1.95 -30.73
N ILE A 158 17.86 -3.27 -30.86
CA ILE A 158 17.05 -4.31 -30.22
C ILE A 158 17.11 -4.15 -28.70
N ARG A 159 18.31 -4.00 -28.16
CA ARG A 159 18.54 -3.75 -26.72
C ARG A 159 17.76 -2.51 -26.26
N ALA A 160 17.85 -1.40 -26.97
CA ALA A 160 17.14 -0.17 -26.62
C ALA A 160 15.60 -0.34 -26.65
N ALA A 161 15.08 -1.12 -27.59
CA ALA A 161 13.63 -1.43 -27.64
C ALA A 161 13.18 -2.29 -26.44
N MET A 162 13.98 -3.28 -26.04
CA MET A 162 13.73 -4.10 -24.87
C MET A 162 13.84 -3.28 -23.57
N ASP A 163 14.83 -2.42 -23.44
CA ASP A 163 14.98 -1.50 -22.29
C ASP A 163 13.74 -0.59 -22.16
N ALA A 164 13.27 -0.02 -23.26
CA ALA A 164 12.07 0.78 -23.28
C ALA A 164 10.81 -0.04 -22.88
N ALA A 165 10.74 -1.31 -23.26
CA ALA A 165 9.67 -2.21 -22.84
C ALA A 165 9.72 -2.51 -21.34
N MET A 166 10.90 -2.77 -20.79
CA MET A 166 11.12 -2.99 -19.36
C MET A 166 10.73 -1.78 -18.52
N VAL A 167 11.07 -0.57 -18.97
CA VAL A 167 10.66 0.67 -18.29
C VAL A 167 9.13 0.81 -18.26
N ARG A 168 8.45 0.55 -19.38
CA ARG A 168 6.98 0.59 -19.45
C ARG A 168 6.32 -0.44 -18.54
N GLU A 169 6.86 -1.67 -18.52
CA GLU A 169 6.34 -2.71 -17.63
C GLU A 169 6.61 -2.39 -16.16
N GLY A 170 7.78 -1.85 -15.82
CA GLY A 170 8.09 -1.37 -14.48
C GLY A 170 7.13 -0.27 -14.01
N GLN A 171 6.80 0.68 -14.87
CA GLN A 171 5.79 1.71 -14.60
C GLN A 171 4.41 1.10 -14.38
N ARG A 172 4.03 0.10 -15.17
CA ARG A 172 2.76 -0.63 -15.04
C ARG A 172 2.67 -1.41 -13.73
N LEU A 173 3.75 -2.07 -13.33
CA LEU A 173 3.84 -2.78 -12.05
C LEU A 173 3.72 -1.82 -10.86
N ASN A 174 4.33 -0.65 -10.93
CA ASN A 174 4.29 0.37 -9.89
C ASN A 174 3.04 1.29 -9.94
N SER A 175 2.26 1.24 -11.02
CA SER A 175 1.04 2.04 -11.13
C SER A 175 0.09 1.77 -9.95
N GLN A 176 -0.70 2.77 -9.54
CA GLN A 176 -1.65 2.71 -8.42
C GLN A 176 -1.03 2.65 -7.01
N LEU A 177 0.27 2.35 -6.84
CA LEU A 177 0.92 2.43 -5.52
C LEU A 177 0.90 3.87 -4.97
N VAL A 178 0.75 4.86 -5.84
CA VAL A 178 0.57 6.28 -5.46
C VAL A 178 -0.65 6.47 -4.56
N LEU A 179 -1.73 5.72 -4.75
CA LEU A 179 -2.92 5.80 -3.89
C LEU A 179 -2.61 5.38 -2.45
N LEU A 180 -1.75 4.36 -2.27
CA LEU A 180 -1.29 3.97 -0.93
C LEU A 180 -0.38 5.05 -0.33
N THR A 181 0.47 5.70 -1.12
CA THR A 181 1.31 6.82 -0.64
C THR A 181 0.45 7.99 -0.15
N ILE A 182 -0.65 8.31 -0.85
CA ILE A 182 -1.62 9.32 -0.43
C ILE A 182 -2.28 8.91 0.90
N ALA A 183 -2.65 7.64 1.06
CA ALA A 183 -3.24 7.13 2.29
C ALA A 183 -2.25 7.18 3.48
N ILE A 184 -0.98 6.84 3.24
CA ILE A 184 0.09 6.86 4.24
C ILE A 184 0.36 8.28 4.75
N SER A 185 0.46 9.26 3.84
CA SER A 185 0.75 10.64 4.21
C SER A 185 -0.51 11.42 4.60
N GLY A 186 -1.61 11.25 3.87
CA GLY A 186 -2.84 12.00 4.07
C GLY A 186 -3.62 11.58 5.31
N GLY A 187 -3.64 10.28 5.64
CA GLY A 187 -4.38 9.76 6.79
C GLY A 187 -4.06 10.47 8.11
N PRO A 188 -2.79 10.52 8.54
CA PRO A 188 -2.41 11.19 9.78
C PRO A 188 -2.71 12.69 9.78
N PHE A 189 -2.54 13.37 8.64
CA PHE A 189 -2.85 14.81 8.55
C PHE A 189 -4.34 15.10 8.65
N ILE A 190 -5.17 14.29 8.01
CA ILE A 190 -6.63 14.40 8.11
C ILE A 190 -7.08 14.08 9.53
N GLY A 191 -6.51 13.05 10.17
CA GLY A 191 -6.77 12.71 11.56
C GLY A 191 -6.35 13.84 12.53
N LEU A 192 -5.18 14.41 12.34
CA LEU A 192 -4.70 15.55 13.13
C LEU A 192 -5.59 16.78 12.94
N PHE A 193 -6.01 17.07 11.71
CA PHE A 193 -6.97 18.13 11.43
C PHE A 193 -8.26 17.94 12.22
N GLY A 194 -8.78 16.71 12.26
CA GLY A 194 -9.97 16.37 13.06
C GLY A 194 -9.80 16.64 14.55
N THR A 195 -8.63 16.29 15.13
CA THR A 195 -8.38 16.61 16.55
C THR A 195 -8.26 18.08 16.82
N VAL A 196 -7.56 18.84 15.99
CA VAL A 196 -7.40 20.28 16.19
C VAL A 196 -8.74 20.99 16.15
N VAL A 197 -9.60 20.68 15.17
CA VAL A 197 -10.92 21.28 15.05
C VAL A 197 -11.84 20.84 16.18
N GLY A 198 -11.86 19.55 16.54
CA GLY A 198 -12.71 19.04 17.62
C GLY A 198 -12.36 19.62 18.98
N VAL A 199 -11.08 19.75 19.31
CA VAL A 199 -10.64 20.42 20.52
C VAL A 199 -11.01 21.90 20.50
N MET A 200 -10.83 22.60 19.38
CA MET A 200 -11.20 23.99 19.21
C MET A 200 -12.70 24.23 19.44
N VAL A 201 -13.57 23.40 18.86
CA VAL A 201 -15.03 23.46 19.05
C VAL A 201 -15.39 23.20 20.51
N THR A 202 -14.74 22.23 21.16
CA THR A 202 -14.99 21.93 22.58
C THR A 202 -14.65 23.14 23.48
N PHE A 203 -13.51 23.79 23.26
CA PHE A 203 -13.13 24.97 24.01
C PHE A 203 -14.01 26.19 23.69
N ALA A 204 -14.46 26.37 22.47
CA ALA A 204 -15.41 27.42 22.09
C ALA A 204 -16.75 27.26 22.84
N ALA A 205 -17.23 26.02 22.99
CA ALA A 205 -18.44 25.73 23.75
C ALA A 205 -18.29 26.09 25.25
N ILE A 206 -17.13 25.80 25.84
CA ILE A 206 -16.83 26.17 27.23
C ILE A 206 -16.83 27.70 27.39
N ALA A 207 -16.16 28.41 26.47
CA ALA A 207 -16.09 29.89 26.51
C ALA A 207 -17.48 30.52 26.39
N ALA A 208 -18.38 29.91 25.63
CA ALA A 208 -19.76 30.41 25.47
C ALA A 208 -20.65 30.16 26.70
N THR A 209 -20.46 29.05 27.42
CA THR A 209 -21.27 28.70 28.60
C THR A 209 -20.72 29.29 29.90
N GLY A 210 -19.41 29.60 29.95
CA GLY A 210 -18.73 30.09 31.16
C GLY A 210 -18.60 29.05 32.29
N ASP A 211 -19.07 27.81 32.07
CA ASP A 211 -19.10 26.78 33.07
C ASP A 211 -18.17 25.60 32.63
N VAL A 212 -17.20 25.25 33.49
CA VAL A 212 -16.21 24.21 33.21
C VAL A 212 -16.69 22.90 33.82
N ASN A 213 -17.51 22.18 33.06
CA ASN A 213 -17.98 20.84 33.46
C ASN A 213 -17.21 19.75 32.66
N ILE A 214 -16.38 18.95 33.35
CA ILE A 214 -15.60 17.89 32.76
C ILE A 214 -16.48 16.85 32.05
N ALA A 215 -17.65 16.53 32.60
CA ALA A 215 -18.57 15.58 32.01
C ALA A 215 -19.16 16.07 30.66
N ALA A 216 -19.25 17.38 30.47
CA ALA A 216 -19.70 17.97 29.21
C ALA A 216 -18.56 18.03 28.16
N ILE A 217 -17.30 18.13 28.60
CA ILE A 217 -16.11 18.27 27.73
C ILE A 217 -15.59 16.91 27.24
N ALA A 218 -15.57 15.91 28.12
CA ALA A 218 -14.96 14.61 27.86
C ALA A 218 -15.45 13.92 26.56
N PRO A 219 -16.74 13.93 26.20
CA PRO A 219 -17.20 13.31 24.96
C PRO A 219 -16.65 13.98 23.69
N GLY A 220 -16.57 15.34 23.68
CA GLY A 220 -16.02 16.08 22.55
C GLY A 220 -14.51 15.83 22.35
N MET A 221 -13.76 15.83 23.44
CA MET A 221 -12.32 15.47 23.38
C MET A 221 -12.10 14.03 22.95
N ALA A 222 -12.90 13.09 23.41
CA ALA A 222 -12.81 11.69 23.00
C ALA A 222 -13.12 11.51 21.52
N ALA A 223 -14.12 12.23 20.98
CA ALA A 223 -14.44 12.25 19.56
C ALA A 223 -13.28 12.82 18.70
N ALA A 224 -12.67 13.91 19.17
CA ALA A 224 -11.51 14.49 18.51
C ALA A 224 -10.33 13.49 18.43
N LEU A 225 -9.99 12.84 19.55
CA LEU A 225 -8.91 11.82 19.58
C LEU A 225 -9.20 10.62 18.66
N LEU A 226 -10.48 10.21 18.54
CA LEU A 226 -10.88 9.14 17.66
C LEU A 226 -10.56 9.45 16.19
N ALA A 227 -10.66 10.71 15.77
CA ALA A 227 -10.29 11.12 14.42
C ALA A 227 -8.80 10.84 14.10
N THR A 228 -7.88 11.09 15.05
CA THR A 228 -6.46 10.74 14.86
C THR A 228 -6.23 9.23 14.84
N VAL A 229 -6.90 8.48 15.70
CA VAL A 229 -6.84 7.01 15.68
C VAL A 229 -7.31 6.48 14.33
N ALA A 230 -8.39 7.03 13.77
CA ALA A 230 -8.88 6.66 12.45
C ALA A 230 -7.85 6.96 11.35
N GLY A 231 -7.20 8.14 11.38
CA GLY A 231 -6.16 8.52 10.44
C GLY A 231 -4.94 7.60 10.47
N LEU A 232 -4.47 7.25 11.67
CA LEU A 232 -3.37 6.28 11.87
C LEU A 232 -3.80 4.87 11.44
N GLY A 233 -5.05 4.49 11.70
CA GLY A 233 -5.64 3.21 11.27
C GLY A 233 -5.61 3.02 9.75
N VAL A 234 -5.70 4.11 8.97
CA VAL A 234 -5.51 4.09 7.51
C VAL A 234 -4.05 3.99 7.14
N ALA A 235 -3.19 4.78 7.76
CA ALA A 235 -1.80 4.94 7.34
C ALA A 235 -0.97 3.68 7.60
N ILE A 236 -1.14 3.04 8.75
CA ILE A 236 -0.31 1.90 9.16
C ILE A 236 -0.49 0.69 8.23
N PRO A 237 -1.71 0.18 7.97
CA PRO A 237 -1.88 -0.92 7.03
C PRO A 237 -1.45 -0.57 5.61
N SER A 238 -1.69 0.68 5.18
CA SER A 238 -1.29 1.16 3.85
C SER A 238 0.22 1.15 3.68
N LEU A 239 0.99 1.50 4.73
CA LEU A 239 2.46 1.48 4.73
C LEU A 239 3.00 0.05 4.56
N PHE A 240 2.46 -0.92 5.31
CA PHE A 240 2.86 -2.32 5.15
C PHE A 240 2.51 -2.86 3.77
N GLY A 241 1.31 -2.56 3.28
CA GLY A 241 0.86 -2.95 1.94
C GLY A 241 1.72 -2.34 0.84
N TYR A 242 2.04 -1.05 0.92
CA TYR A 242 2.92 -0.36 -0.01
C TYR A 242 4.32 -0.99 -0.08
N ASN A 243 4.95 -1.23 1.08
CA ASN A 243 6.28 -1.81 1.14
C ASN A 243 6.29 -3.23 0.56
N TRP A 244 5.30 -4.05 0.90
CA TRP A 244 5.18 -5.42 0.39
C TRP A 244 4.96 -5.47 -1.12
N LEU A 245 4.03 -4.67 -1.64
CA LEU A 245 3.75 -4.61 -3.08
C LEU A 245 4.93 -4.01 -3.85
N GLY A 246 5.57 -2.97 -3.30
CA GLY A 246 6.74 -2.34 -3.90
C GLY A 246 7.93 -3.30 -4.00
N SER A 247 8.18 -4.12 -2.98
CA SER A 247 9.21 -5.16 -3.01
C SER A 247 8.93 -6.18 -4.12
N ARG A 248 7.68 -6.67 -4.21
CA ARG A 248 7.27 -7.63 -5.25
C ARG A 248 7.38 -7.05 -6.67
N ALA A 249 7.05 -5.77 -6.85
CA ALA A 249 7.19 -5.12 -8.14
C ALA A 249 8.68 -4.98 -8.54
N LYS A 250 9.55 -4.63 -7.58
CA LYS A 250 11.00 -4.54 -7.81
C LYS A 250 11.63 -5.89 -8.17
N GLU A 251 11.23 -6.98 -7.51
CA GLU A 251 11.66 -8.33 -7.85
C GLU A 251 11.35 -8.65 -9.32
N GLN A 252 10.12 -8.40 -9.77
CA GLN A 252 9.73 -8.66 -11.16
C GLN A 252 10.49 -7.79 -12.16
N VAL A 253 10.82 -6.54 -11.81
CA VAL A 253 11.66 -5.68 -12.66
C VAL A 253 13.09 -6.21 -12.74
N ALA A 254 13.64 -6.71 -11.63
CA ALA A 254 14.97 -7.33 -11.62
C ALA A 254 14.99 -8.60 -12.49
N ASP A 255 13.99 -9.47 -12.35
CA ASP A 255 13.86 -10.68 -13.18
C ASP A 255 13.77 -10.35 -14.67
N MET A 256 13.01 -9.30 -15.04
CA MET A 256 12.95 -8.85 -16.43
C MET A 256 14.31 -8.39 -16.96
N ARG A 257 15.12 -7.72 -16.14
CA ARG A 257 16.44 -7.25 -16.54
C ARG A 257 17.40 -8.41 -16.79
N VAL A 258 17.47 -9.37 -15.86
CA VAL A 258 18.29 -10.58 -16.00
C VAL A 258 17.89 -11.35 -17.25
N PHE A 259 16.59 -11.56 -17.45
CA PHE A 259 16.06 -12.25 -18.62
C PHE A 259 16.37 -11.51 -19.93
N ALA A 260 16.27 -10.18 -19.96
CA ALA A 260 16.57 -9.39 -21.15
C ALA A 260 18.06 -9.49 -21.55
N ASP A 261 18.97 -9.43 -20.56
CA ASP A 261 20.40 -9.57 -20.81
C ASP A 261 20.73 -10.98 -21.34
N GLU A 262 20.11 -12.04 -20.80
CA GLU A 262 20.25 -13.42 -21.29
C GLU A 262 19.71 -13.56 -22.73
N LEU A 263 18.56 -12.98 -23.02
CA LEU A 263 17.93 -13.06 -24.34
C LEU A 263 18.77 -12.32 -25.39
N ILE A 264 19.34 -11.17 -25.03
CA ILE A 264 20.22 -10.41 -25.94
C ILE A 264 21.49 -11.21 -26.24
N ALA A 265 22.09 -11.86 -25.22
CA ALA A 265 23.27 -12.71 -25.44
C ALA A 265 22.94 -13.86 -26.40
N ARG A 266 21.78 -14.49 -26.29
CA ARG A 266 21.33 -15.53 -27.25
C ARG A 266 21.12 -14.98 -28.66
N PHE A 267 20.54 -13.79 -28.80
CA PHE A 267 20.38 -13.17 -30.11
C PHE A 267 21.74 -12.85 -30.78
N ASP A 268 22.74 -12.45 -29.97
CA ASP A 268 24.09 -12.18 -30.45
C ASP A 268 24.80 -13.48 -30.90
N GLU A 269 24.61 -14.60 -30.18
CA GLU A 269 25.13 -15.91 -30.56
C GLU A 269 24.46 -16.48 -31.81
N GLU A 270 23.15 -16.28 -31.99
CA GLU A 270 22.35 -16.91 -33.06
C GLU A 270 22.32 -16.09 -34.35
N TYR A 271 22.32 -14.75 -34.24
CA TYR A 271 22.15 -13.81 -35.36
C TYR A 271 23.28 -12.79 -35.49
N GLY A 272 24.25 -12.75 -34.57
CA GLY A 272 25.40 -11.82 -34.62
C GLY A 272 26.30 -12.12 -35.78
N ALA A 273 26.70 -11.04 -36.53
CA ALA A 273 27.55 -11.13 -37.70
C ALA A 273 29.03 -10.98 -37.34
#